data_1302ca39a04cbd5dbab0fb3912520933
#
_entry.id   1302ca39a04cbd5dbab0fb3912520933
#
_cell.length_a   1.000
_cell.length_b   1.000
_cell.length_c   1.000
_cell.angle_alpha   90.00
_cell.angle_beta   90.00
_cell.angle_gamma   90.00
#
_symmetry.space_group_name_H-M   'P 1'
#
loop_
_entity.id
_entity.type
_entity.pdbx_description
1 polymer ?
#
loop_
_entity_poly.entity_id
_entity_poly.type
_entity_poly.pdbx_seq_one_letter_code
_entity_poly.pdbx_strand_id
1 'polypeptide(L)'
;MSRVQLALNVGDLDEAIAFYSKLFQTEPAKVREGYANFAIAEPPLKLVLIAGAGVPGTMNHVGVEVEDTDTVMAAIDRFQTDGLATDVQENTSCCYAVQDKVWVQGPDIAWEIYTVLGDAPAMALTPPTASCC
;
A
#
# COMPACT_ATOMS: atom_id res chain seq x y z
N MET A 1 -12.46 3.02 -9.62
CA MET A 1 -12.33 4.29 -8.86
C MET A 1 -11.07 4.21 -8.00
N SER A 2 -10.26 5.24 -8.02
CA SER A 2 -9.06 5.28 -7.18
C SER A 2 -9.43 5.53 -5.72
N ARG A 3 -8.57 5.11 -4.82
CA ARG A 3 -8.74 5.31 -3.38
C ARG A 3 -7.40 5.54 -2.71
N VAL A 4 -7.41 6.31 -1.63
CA VAL A 4 -6.22 6.53 -0.81
C VAL A 4 -5.89 5.24 -0.04
N GLN A 5 -4.60 4.94 0.08
CA GLN A 5 -4.10 3.87 0.94
C GLN A 5 -3.35 4.49 2.13
N LEU A 6 -3.68 4.01 3.32
CA LEU A 6 -2.90 4.26 4.53
C LEU A 6 -2.31 2.95 5.01
N ALA A 7 -1.00 2.88 5.11
CA ALA A 7 -0.32 1.71 5.67
C ALA A 7 0.26 2.08 7.04
N LEU A 8 -0.26 1.43 8.07
CA LEU A 8 0.06 1.74 9.46
C LEU A 8 0.88 0.61 10.09
N ASN A 9 1.88 0.99 10.87
CA ASN A 9 2.62 0.06 11.70
C ASN A 9 1.82 -0.24 12.98
N VAL A 10 1.60 -1.52 13.25
CA VAL A 10 0.86 -1.98 14.42
C VAL A 10 1.72 -2.93 15.26
N GLY A 11 1.44 -3.00 16.56
CA GLY A 11 2.14 -3.92 17.46
C GLY A 11 1.53 -5.31 17.44
N ASP A 12 0.24 -5.40 17.70
CA ASP A 12 -0.52 -6.64 17.72
C ASP A 12 -1.54 -6.61 16.59
N LEU A 13 -1.34 -7.47 15.60
CA LEU A 13 -2.18 -7.47 14.40
C LEU A 13 -3.63 -7.84 14.73
N ASP A 14 -3.86 -8.87 15.58
CA ASP A 14 -5.20 -9.33 15.90
C ASP A 14 -5.99 -8.25 16.65
N GLU A 15 -5.33 -7.56 17.57
CA GLU A 15 -5.93 -6.43 18.30
C GLU A 15 -6.28 -5.29 17.35
N ALA A 16 -5.38 -4.96 16.42
CA ALA A 16 -5.61 -3.91 15.43
C ALA A 16 -6.77 -4.28 14.49
N ILE A 17 -6.82 -5.53 14.02
CA ILE A 17 -7.93 -6.00 13.18
C ILE A 17 -9.26 -5.86 13.92
N ALA A 18 -9.33 -6.27 15.19
CA ALA A 18 -10.55 -6.15 15.98
C ALA A 18 -10.98 -4.68 16.12
N PHE A 19 -10.03 -3.79 16.39
CA PHE A 19 -10.31 -2.36 16.54
C PHE A 19 -10.85 -1.75 15.25
N TYR A 20 -10.13 -1.95 14.14
CA TYR A 20 -10.50 -1.30 12.88
C TYR A 20 -11.74 -1.92 12.24
N SER A 21 -12.00 -3.21 12.47
CA SER A 21 -13.26 -3.83 12.04
C SER A 21 -14.46 -3.16 12.70
N LYS A 22 -14.34 -2.79 13.96
CA LYS A 22 -15.41 -2.08 14.69
C LYS A 22 -15.49 -0.61 14.26
N LEU A 23 -14.33 0.05 14.15
CA LEU A 23 -14.28 1.47 13.81
C LEU A 23 -14.96 1.73 12.45
N PHE A 24 -14.67 0.90 11.46
CA PHE A 24 -15.18 1.09 10.10
C PHE A 24 -16.36 0.19 9.74
N GLN A 25 -16.83 -0.64 10.68
CA GLN A 25 -17.95 -1.55 10.42
C GLN A 25 -17.71 -2.44 9.20
N THR A 26 -16.49 -2.94 9.08
CA THR A 26 -16.04 -3.68 7.89
C THR A 26 -15.08 -4.79 8.33
N GLU A 27 -15.25 -5.98 7.78
CA GLU A 27 -14.29 -7.06 7.99
C GLU A 27 -13.06 -6.86 7.10
N PRO A 28 -11.88 -7.38 7.49
CA PRO A 28 -10.71 -7.27 6.61
C PRO A 28 -10.94 -8.00 5.28
N ALA A 29 -10.44 -7.42 4.21
CA ALA A 29 -10.49 -8.01 2.88
C ALA A 29 -9.41 -9.09 2.69
N LYS A 30 -8.26 -8.93 3.35
CA LYS A 30 -7.16 -9.88 3.28
C LYS A 30 -6.45 -9.92 4.62
N VAL A 31 -6.14 -11.12 5.11
CA VAL A 31 -5.34 -11.35 6.32
C VAL A 31 -4.25 -12.36 5.98
N ARG A 32 -3.00 -12.00 6.28
CA ARG A 32 -1.83 -12.86 6.10
C ARG A 32 -0.94 -12.72 7.33
N GLU A 33 0.12 -13.49 7.41
CA GLU A 33 1.06 -13.39 8.51
C GLU A 33 1.67 -11.97 8.58
N GLY A 34 1.45 -11.28 9.69
CA GLY A 34 1.96 -9.93 9.90
C GLY A 34 1.30 -8.85 9.05
N TYR A 35 0.18 -9.15 8.40
CA TYR A 35 -0.43 -8.25 7.42
C TYR A 35 -1.94 -8.39 7.38
N ALA A 36 -2.63 -7.26 7.29
CA ALA A 36 -4.05 -7.25 6.98
C ALA A 36 -4.40 -6.01 6.16
N ASN A 37 -5.44 -6.09 5.35
CA ASN A 37 -5.98 -4.90 4.72
C ASN A 37 -7.50 -4.88 4.76
N PHE A 38 -8.03 -3.67 4.69
CA PHE A 38 -9.46 -3.39 4.66
C PHE A 38 -9.79 -2.60 3.41
N ALA A 39 -10.84 -3.02 2.72
CA ALA A 39 -11.42 -2.27 1.61
C ALA A 39 -12.64 -1.50 2.14
N ILE A 40 -12.43 -0.26 2.52
CA ILE A 40 -13.47 0.58 3.09
C ILE A 40 -14.16 1.33 1.96
N ALA A 41 -15.50 1.30 1.94
CA ALA A 41 -16.28 1.92 0.88
C ALA A 41 -16.55 3.41 1.15
N GLU A 42 -16.77 3.75 2.43
CA GLU A 42 -17.13 5.12 2.82
C GLU A 42 -16.35 5.55 4.07
N PRO A 43 -15.40 6.48 3.94
CA PRO A 43 -14.88 7.02 2.67
C PRO A 43 -14.07 5.96 1.90
N PRO A 44 -13.87 6.12 0.59
CA PRO A 44 -13.04 5.17 -0.17
C PRO A 44 -11.61 5.16 0.36
N LEU A 45 -11.24 4.05 1.01
CA LEU A 45 -9.95 3.94 1.71
C LEU A 45 -9.48 2.49 1.71
N LYS A 46 -8.23 2.27 1.35
CA LYS A 46 -7.55 1.01 1.62
C LYS A 46 -6.70 1.19 2.87
N LEU A 47 -7.07 0.51 3.94
CA LEU A 47 -6.32 0.53 5.18
C LEU A 47 -5.45 -0.72 5.26
N VAL A 48 -4.15 -0.54 5.42
CA VAL A 48 -3.18 -1.63 5.53
C VAL A 48 -2.57 -1.60 6.93
N LEU A 49 -2.53 -2.77 7.56
CA LEU A 49 -1.93 -2.96 8.88
C LEU A 49 -0.73 -3.89 8.74
N ILE A 50 0.42 -3.46 9.22
CA ILE A 50 1.68 -4.22 9.11
C ILE A 50 2.29 -4.33 10.51
N ALA A 51 2.47 -5.58 10.95
CA ALA A 51 3.13 -5.88 12.21
C ALA A 51 4.60 -6.20 11.97
N GLY A 52 5.48 -5.76 12.87
CA GLY A 52 6.90 -6.09 12.81
C GLY A 52 7.75 -5.29 11.82
N ALA A 53 7.18 -4.28 11.17
CA ALA A 53 7.89 -3.50 10.16
C ALA A 53 8.36 -2.13 10.65
N GLY A 54 7.86 -1.67 11.78
CA GLY A 54 8.22 -0.36 12.33
C GLY A 54 7.62 -0.13 13.69
N VAL A 55 7.79 1.07 14.21
CA VAL A 55 7.29 1.44 15.54
C VAL A 55 5.77 1.48 15.52
N PRO A 56 5.10 0.73 16.41
CA PRO A 56 3.64 0.77 16.50
C PRO A 56 3.09 2.18 16.67
N GLY A 57 2.01 2.49 15.98
CA GLY A 57 1.39 3.81 16.02
C GLY A 57 1.98 4.81 15.04
N THR A 58 2.94 4.40 14.21
CA THR A 58 3.49 5.26 13.16
C THR A 58 2.95 4.85 11.80
N MET A 59 3.04 5.76 10.82
CA MET A 59 2.68 5.50 9.44
C MET A 59 3.84 4.81 8.73
N ASN A 60 3.58 3.67 8.10
CA ASN A 60 4.58 2.99 7.28
C ASN A 60 4.78 3.72 5.95
N HIS A 61 3.70 3.95 5.24
CA HIS A 61 3.69 4.73 4.00
C HIS A 61 2.26 5.09 3.62
N VAL A 62 2.14 5.93 2.60
CA VAL A 62 0.85 6.33 2.01
C VAL A 62 0.87 6.06 0.52
N GLY A 63 -0.30 5.99 -0.08
CA GLY A 63 -0.38 5.77 -1.51
C GLY A 63 -1.76 6.01 -2.09
N VAL A 64 -1.85 5.78 -3.39
CA VAL A 64 -3.12 5.82 -4.12
C VAL A 64 -3.19 4.55 -4.97
N GLU A 65 -4.22 3.75 -4.75
CA GLU A 65 -4.52 2.61 -5.59
C GLU A 65 -5.36 3.09 -6.76
N VAL A 66 -4.90 2.82 -7.98
CA VAL A 66 -5.59 3.22 -9.21
C VAL A 66 -6.09 2.00 -9.97
N GLU A 67 -6.93 2.22 -10.97
CA GLU A 67 -7.69 1.15 -11.62
C GLU A 67 -6.86 0.26 -12.54
N ASP A 68 -5.83 0.82 -13.18
CA ASP A 68 -5.08 0.10 -14.21
C ASP A 68 -3.65 0.62 -14.37
N THR A 69 -2.87 -0.14 -15.14
CA THR A 69 -1.48 0.18 -15.45
C THR A 69 -1.36 1.49 -16.24
N ASP A 70 -2.29 1.77 -17.15
CA ASP A 70 -2.24 3.00 -17.94
C ASP A 70 -2.30 4.23 -17.04
N THR A 71 -3.07 4.19 -15.98
CA THR A 71 -3.15 5.28 -14.99
C THR A 71 -1.82 5.43 -14.23
N VAL A 72 -1.18 4.31 -13.88
CA VAL A 72 0.17 4.33 -13.27
C VAL A 72 1.18 4.96 -14.23
N MET A 73 1.16 4.56 -15.50
CA MET A 73 2.09 5.09 -16.51
C MET A 73 1.89 6.59 -16.74
N ALA A 74 0.65 7.05 -16.76
CA ALA A 74 0.35 8.48 -16.88
C ALA A 74 0.88 9.27 -15.67
N ALA A 75 0.78 8.70 -14.48
CA ALA A 75 1.35 9.32 -13.28
C ALA A 75 2.87 9.41 -13.35
N ILE A 76 3.53 8.35 -13.83
CA ILE A 76 4.99 8.34 -14.01
C ILE A 76 5.41 9.48 -14.94
N ASP A 77 4.77 9.61 -16.09
CA ASP A 77 5.09 10.67 -17.05
C ASP A 77 4.92 12.07 -16.43
N ARG A 78 3.84 12.28 -15.69
CA ARG A 78 3.58 13.55 -15.03
C ARG A 78 4.64 13.85 -13.97
N PHE A 79 5.00 12.87 -13.14
CA PHE A 79 6.00 13.06 -12.09
C PHE A 79 7.38 13.37 -12.66
N GLN A 80 7.77 12.66 -13.71
CA GLN A 80 9.06 12.88 -14.36
C GLN A 80 9.11 14.26 -15.05
N THR A 81 8.02 14.67 -15.67
CA THR A 81 7.92 16.01 -16.27
C THR A 81 8.06 17.10 -15.20
N ASP A 82 7.51 16.88 -14.02
CA ASP A 82 7.58 17.84 -12.91
C ASP A 82 8.89 17.74 -12.10
N GLY A 83 9.80 16.87 -12.50
CA GLY A 83 11.10 16.72 -11.84
C GLY A 83 11.07 16.03 -10.49
N LEU A 84 10.04 15.25 -10.20
CA LEU A 84 9.95 14.50 -8.95
C LEU A 84 10.80 13.23 -9.02
N ALA A 85 11.43 12.89 -7.90
CA ALA A 85 12.21 11.65 -7.80
C ALA A 85 11.27 10.44 -7.79
N THR A 86 11.46 9.54 -8.76
CA THR A 86 10.60 8.37 -8.95
C THR A 86 11.40 7.08 -8.94
N ASP A 87 10.77 6.00 -8.43
CA ASP A 87 11.25 4.63 -8.56
C ASP A 87 10.12 3.78 -9.13
N VAL A 88 10.29 3.33 -10.37
CA VAL A 88 9.27 2.58 -11.11
C VAL A 88 9.49 1.09 -10.89
N GLN A 89 8.44 0.39 -10.49
CA GLN A 89 8.47 -1.06 -10.28
C GLN A 89 7.33 -1.70 -11.06
N GLU A 90 7.66 -2.47 -12.07
CA GLU A 90 6.68 -3.16 -12.89
C GLU A 90 6.58 -4.63 -12.49
N ASN A 91 5.36 -5.14 -12.47
CA ASN A 91 5.06 -6.55 -12.20
C ASN A 91 5.78 -7.05 -10.94
N THR A 92 5.79 -6.22 -9.91
CA THR A 92 6.50 -6.51 -8.65
C THR A 92 5.58 -7.14 -7.62
N SER A 93 6.10 -8.07 -6.83
CA SER A 93 5.34 -8.69 -5.74
C SER A 93 5.60 -7.94 -4.44
N CYS A 94 4.52 -7.46 -3.84
CA CYS A 94 4.58 -6.61 -2.67
C CYS A 94 3.26 -6.71 -1.91
N CYS A 95 3.30 -6.78 -0.59
CA CYS A 95 2.10 -6.86 0.25
C CYS A 95 1.13 -7.94 -0.20
N TYR A 96 1.65 -9.13 -0.52
CA TYR A 96 0.88 -10.28 -0.99
C TYR A 96 0.09 -10.01 -2.28
N ALA A 97 0.56 -9.11 -3.11
CA ALA A 97 -0.03 -8.79 -4.40
C ALA A 97 1.04 -8.52 -5.46
N VAL A 98 0.72 -8.85 -6.71
CA VAL A 98 1.54 -8.47 -7.86
C VAL A 98 1.02 -7.11 -8.34
N GLN A 99 1.93 -6.16 -8.53
CA GLN A 99 1.57 -4.76 -8.75
C GLN A 99 2.46 -4.10 -9.79
N ASP A 100 1.90 -3.12 -10.50
CA ASP A 100 2.67 -2.09 -11.17
C ASP A 100 2.58 -0.84 -10.33
N LYS A 101 3.71 -0.19 -10.09
CA LYS A 101 3.75 0.98 -9.22
C LYS A 101 4.86 1.95 -9.53
N VAL A 102 4.70 3.14 -9.04
CA VAL A 102 5.76 4.14 -8.96
C VAL A 102 5.80 4.69 -7.54
N TRP A 103 7.00 4.74 -6.97
CA TRP A 103 7.26 5.44 -5.73
C TRP A 103 7.69 6.86 -6.04
N VAL A 104 7.15 7.81 -5.29
CA VAL A 104 7.53 9.22 -5.37
C VAL A 104 8.00 9.63 -3.99
N GLN A 105 9.25 10.09 -3.91
CA GLN A 105 9.81 10.53 -2.63
C GLN A 105 9.38 11.96 -2.34
N GLY A 106 8.55 12.13 -1.31
CA GLY A 106 8.22 13.44 -0.77
C GLY A 106 9.31 13.92 0.19
N PRO A 107 9.16 15.15 0.73
CA PRO A 107 10.13 15.67 1.70
C PRO A 107 10.28 14.80 2.95
N ASP A 108 9.20 14.24 3.43
CA ASP A 108 9.18 13.50 4.70
C ASP A 108 8.68 12.08 4.58
N ILE A 109 7.89 11.76 3.57
CA ILE A 109 7.31 10.45 3.39
C ILE A 109 7.22 10.10 1.90
N ALA A 110 7.38 8.82 1.58
CA ALA A 110 7.21 8.32 0.23
C ALA A 110 5.75 8.01 -0.04
N TRP A 111 5.32 8.29 -1.27
CA TRP A 111 4.00 7.93 -1.79
C TRP A 111 4.13 6.89 -2.87
N GLU A 112 3.25 5.91 -2.89
CA GLU A 112 3.16 4.99 -4.02
C GLU A 112 1.86 5.24 -4.78
N ILE A 113 1.96 5.17 -6.12
CA ILE A 113 0.80 5.11 -7.00
C ILE A 113 0.86 3.74 -7.66
N TYR A 114 -0.17 2.93 -7.50
CA TYR A 114 -0.08 1.54 -7.89
C TYR A 114 -1.42 0.97 -8.35
N THR A 115 -1.32 -0.12 -9.09
CA THR A 115 -2.46 -0.95 -9.43
C THR A 115 -2.15 -2.40 -9.10
N VAL A 116 -3.14 -3.14 -8.62
CA VAL A 116 -3.02 -4.55 -8.27
C VAL A 116 -3.34 -5.40 -9.51
N LEU A 117 -2.40 -6.27 -9.89
CA LEU A 117 -2.54 -7.17 -11.04
C LEU A 117 -3.05 -8.56 -10.61
N GLY A 118 -2.75 -8.98 -9.38
CA GLY A 118 -3.16 -10.28 -8.85
C GLY A 118 -2.59 -10.52 -7.46
N ASP A 119 -2.88 -11.70 -6.91
CA ASP A 119 -2.34 -12.10 -5.61
C ASP A 119 -0.92 -12.64 -5.74
N ALA A 120 -0.15 -12.49 -4.65
CA ALA A 120 1.17 -13.10 -4.50
C ALA A 120 1.23 -13.88 -3.19
N PRO A 121 2.00 -14.99 -3.13
CA PRO A 121 2.05 -15.85 -1.95
C PRO A 121 2.89 -15.29 -0.80
N ALA A 122 3.64 -14.22 -1.02
CA ALA A 122 4.57 -13.67 -0.03
C ALA A 122 4.50 -12.16 0.01
N MET A 123 5.01 -11.59 1.11
CA MET A 123 5.08 -10.15 1.32
C MET A 123 5.89 -9.47 0.24
N ALA A 124 7.03 -10.04 -0.12
CA ALA A 124 7.86 -9.62 -1.24
C ALA A 124 8.60 -10.82 -1.80
N LEU A 125 8.70 -10.93 -3.14
CA LEU A 125 9.44 -12.00 -3.80
C LEU A 125 10.88 -11.57 -4.16
N THR A 126 11.13 -10.29 -4.22
CA THR A 126 12.46 -9.73 -4.43
C THR A 126 12.83 -8.84 -3.27
N PRO A 127 14.13 -8.71 -2.94
CA PRO A 127 14.54 -7.78 -1.90
C PRO A 127 14.01 -6.38 -2.23
N PRO A 128 13.30 -5.74 -1.31
CA PRO A 128 12.81 -4.40 -1.55
C PRO A 128 14.00 -3.44 -1.61
N THR A 129 14.03 -2.61 -2.64
CA THR A 129 15.00 -1.51 -2.73
C THR A 129 14.58 -0.34 -1.83
N ALA A 130 13.32 -0.29 -1.49
CA ALA A 130 12.75 0.59 -0.47
C ALA A 130 11.63 -0.20 0.17
N SER A 131 11.05 0.27 1.25
CA SER A 131 9.97 -0.46 1.89
C SER A 131 8.88 -0.73 0.85
N CYS A 132 8.64 -1.99 0.61
CA CYS A 132 7.64 -2.45 -0.34
C CYS A 132 6.23 -2.22 0.21
N CYS A 133 6.07 -2.29 1.49
CA CYS A 133 4.77 -2.09 2.15
C CYS A 133 4.91 -1.26 3.39
#